data_f3d5704cfb07451a7d22c830e933324f
#
_entry.id   f3d5704cfb07451a7d22c830e933324f
#
_cell.length_a   1.000
_cell.length_b   1.000
_cell.length_c   1.000
_cell.angle_alpha   90.00
_cell.angle_beta   90.00
_cell.angle_gamma   90.00
#
_symmetry.space_group_name_H-M   'P 1'
#
loop_
_entity.id
_entity.type
_entity.pdbx_description
1 polymer ?
#
loop_
_entity_poly.entity_id
_entity_poly.type
_entity_poly.pdbx_seq_one_letter_code
_entity_poly.pdbx_strand_id
1 'polypeptide(L)'
;LTVCSFLNPHDDSLFGLVGLTQGLRYHPSEVPHIAQAPTHDEDLSTKPTCQASYNEEWGKILAPQPWIEAHLKFYYQLQATVDEQILRVLDARAGSAAAANTIVVFSSDHGDMQGAHGGMHEKWHVAYEEALNVPLIFSGP
;
A
#
# COMPACT_ATOMS: atom_id res chain seq x y z
N LEU A 1 -24.37 -10.42 6.34
CA LEU A 1 -23.05 -10.05 5.79
C LEU A 1 -22.81 -8.56 6.02
N THR A 2 -21.70 -8.22 6.67
CA THR A 2 -21.21 -6.84 6.80
C THR A 2 -19.87 -6.74 6.07
N VAL A 3 -19.69 -5.68 5.30
CA VAL A 3 -18.41 -5.39 4.62
C VAL A 3 -17.91 -4.04 5.12
N CYS A 4 -16.67 -3.99 5.62
CA CYS A 4 -15.98 -2.78 5.98
C CYS A 4 -14.85 -2.59 4.97
N SER A 5 -14.91 -1.52 4.21
CA SER A 5 -13.90 -1.18 3.20
C SER A 5 -13.12 0.05 3.64
N PHE A 6 -11.80 0.00 3.52
CA PHE A 6 -10.88 1.08 3.84
C PHE A 6 -10.15 1.50 2.57
N LEU A 7 -9.99 2.78 2.37
CA LEU A 7 -9.33 3.31 1.18
C LEU A 7 -7.80 3.24 1.28
N ASN A 8 -7.26 3.53 2.46
CA ASN A 8 -5.82 3.54 2.67
C ASN A 8 -5.23 2.11 2.64
N PRO A 9 -4.01 2.00 2.12
CA PRO A 9 -3.02 3.04 1.84
C PRO A 9 -3.08 3.70 0.45
N HIS A 10 -4.17 3.62 -0.29
CA HIS A 10 -4.30 4.14 -1.66
C HIS A 10 -4.00 5.65 -1.81
N ASP A 11 -4.10 6.43 -0.73
CA ASP A 11 -3.77 7.86 -0.75
C ASP A 11 -2.28 8.14 -1.06
N ASP A 12 -1.41 7.13 -1.01
CA ASP A 12 0.01 7.24 -1.41
C ASP A 12 0.18 7.49 -2.91
N SER A 13 -0.75 7.03 -3.73
CA SER A 13 -0.78 7.21 -5.19
C SER A 13 -0.62 8.66 -5.63
N LEU A 14 -1.06 9.58 -4.81
CA LEU A 14 -1.02 11.01 -5.10
C LEU A 14 -0.05 11.77 -4.19
N PHE A 15 0.91 11.08 -3.57
CA PHE A 15 1.84 11.67 -2.62
C PHE A 15 2.51 12.94 -3.14
N GLY A 16 2.99 12.96 -4.37
CA GLY A 16 3.63 14.11 -4.97
C GLY A 16 2.68 15.29 -5.27
N LEU A 17 1.39 15.02 -5.44
CA LEU A 17 0.37 16.02 -5.78
C LEU A 17 -0.46 16.46 -4.58
N VAL A 18 -0.79 15.53 -3.71
CA VAL A 18 -1.81 15.70 -2.67
C VAL A 18 -1.20 15.67 -1.26
N GLY A 19 -0.21 14.83 -1.04
CA GLY A 19 0.39 14.65 0.29
C GLY A 19 1.00 15.92 0.86
N LEU A 20 1.63 16.73 0.01
CA LEU A 20 2.24 18.00 0.40
C LEU A 20 1.24 19.19 0.39
N THR A 21 0.14 19.10 -0.35
CA THR A 21 -0.76 20.23 -0.59
C THR A 21 -2.04 20.20 0.24
N GLN A 22 -2.50 19.02 0.69
CA GLN A 22 -3.78 18.87 1.40
C GLN A 22 -3.66 18.62 2.91
N GLY A 23 -2.48 18.84 3.49
CA GLY A 23 -2.32 18.77 4.95
C GLY A 23 -2.56 17.37 5.51
N LEU A 24 -2.28 16.33 4.73
CA LEU A 24 -2.18 14.98 5.26
C LEU A 24 -1.18 15.01 6.41
N ARG A 25 -1.55 14.47 7.56
CA ARG A 25 -0.69 14.39 8.74
C ARG A 25 0.45 13.41 8.45
N TYR A 26 1.49 13.91 7.83
CA TYR A 26 2.69 13.16 7.51
C TYR A 26 3.77 13.48 8.54
N HIS A 27 4.16 12.46 9.29
CA HIS A 27 5.20 12.53 10.32
C HIS A 27 6.36 11.58 9.95
N PRO A 28 7.18 11.92 8.96
CA PRO A 28 8.23 11.01 8.45
C PRO A 28 9.27 10.65 9.52
N SER A 29 9.45 11.49 10.53
CA SER A 29 10.35 11.24 11.65
C SER A 29 9.89 10.10 12.57
N GLU A 30 8.62 9.78 12.57
CA GLU A 30 8.03 8.72 13.39
C GLU A 30 8.10 7.35 12.70
N VAL A 31 8.35 7.34 11.39
CA VAL A 31 8.50 6.10 10.61
C VAL A 31 9.98 5.74 10.52
N PRO A 32 10.37 4.51 10.89
CA PRO A 32 11.76 4.06 10.79
C PRO A 32 12.23 4.09 9.32
N HIS A 33 13.54 3.95 9.12
CA HIS A 33 14.11 3.78 7.80
C HIS A 33 13.51 2.51 7.15
N ILE A 34 12.98 2.67 5.94
CA ILE A 34 12.45 1.58 5.12
C ILE A 34 13.45 1.31 4.00
N ALA A 35 13.99 0.09 3.96
CA ALA A 35 14.87 -0.31 2.88
C ALA A 35 14.09 -0.40 1.57
N GLN A 36 14.73 -0.04 0.48
CA GLN A 36 14.19 -0.26 -0.86
C GLN A 36 14.04 -1.76 -1.15
N ALA A 37 13.11 -2.11 -2.04
CA ALA A 37 12.94 -3.49 -2.48
C ALA A 37 14.23 -4.05 -3.07
N PRO A 38 14.58 -5.33 -2.82
CA PRO A 38 15.80 -5.93 -3.38
C PRO A 38 15.86 -5.89 -4.91
N THR A 39 14.72 -5.81 -5.57
CA THR A 39 14.56 -5.72 -7.04
C THR A 39 14.50 -4.28 -7.54
N HIS A 40 14.73 -3.27 -6.68
CA HIS A 40 14.61 -1.85 -7.03
C HIS A 40 15.42 -1.48 -8.28
N ASP A 41 16.65 -1.97 -8.37
CA ASP A 41 17.57 -1.68 -9.48
C ASP A 41 17.52 -2.74 -10.60
N GLU A 42 16.44 -3.53 -10.69
CA GLU A 42 16.32 -4.55 -11.73
C GLU A 42 16.31 -3.92 -13.13
N ASP A 43 17.13 -4.49 -14.04
CA ASP A 43 17.14 -4.10 -15.46
C ASP A 43 15.87 -4.62 -16.17
N LEU A 44 15.03 -3.72 -16.60
CA LEU A 44 13.78 -4.03 -17.31
C LEU A 44 13.97 -4.26 -18.82
N SER A 45 15.20 -4.20 -19.35
CA SER A 45 15.48 -4.37 -20.79
C SER A 45 15.06 -5.74 -21.33
N THR A 46 14.99 -6.75 -20.47
CA THR A 46 14.55 -8.12 -20.79
C THR A 46 13.07 -8.37 -20.57
N LYS A 47 12.35 -7.39 -20.06
CA LYS A 47 10.91 -7.46 -19.74
C LYS A 47 10.07 -6.89 -20.89
N PRO A 48 8.76 -7.11 -20.88
CA PRO A 48 7.86 -6.44 -21.81
C PRO A 48 8.04 -4.92 -21.78
N THR A 49 8.11 -4.29 -22.95
CA THR A 49 8.38 -2.86 -23.07
C THR A 49 7.38 -1.97 -22.33
N CYS A 50 6.15 -2.44 -22.11
CA CYS A 50 5.14 -1.71 -21.32
C CYS A 50 5.58 -1.47 -19.87
N GLN A 51 6.42 -2.33 -19.29
CA GLN A 51 6.91 -2.15 -17.92
C GLN A 51 7.95 -1.01 -17.84
N ALA A 52 8.92 -1.00 -18.77
CA ALA A 52 9.90 0.09 -18.84
C ALA A 52 9.23 1.43 -19.15
N SER A 53 8.32 1.47 -20.14
CA SER A 53 7.58 2.69 -20.48
C SER A 53 6.69 3.19 -19.34
N TYR A 54 6.10 2.30 -18.57
CA TYR A 54 5.34 2.67 -17.39
C TYR A 54 6.23 3.43 -16.38
N ASN A 55 7.40 2.91 -16.05
CA ASN A 55 8.35 3.58 -15.17
C ASN A 55 8.82 4.93 -15.71
N GLU A 56 9.09 4.99 -17.02
CA GLU A 56 9.55 6.22 -17.65
C GLU A 56 8.52 7.35 -17.59
N GLU A 57 7.25 7.03 -17.76
CA GLU A 57 6.17 8.02 -17.80
C GLU A 57 5.60 8.33 -16.41
N TRP A 58 5.27 7.30 -15.63
CA TRP A 58 4.55 7.46 -14.36
C TRP A 58 5.48 7.57 -13.15
N GLY A 59 6.65 6.98 -13.17
CA GLY A 59 7.62 7.09 -12.08
C GLY A 59 8.00 8.54 -11.77
N LYS A 60 8.02 9.40 -12.77
CA LYS A 60 8.27 10.84 -12.61
C LYS A 60 7.14 11.57 -11.86
N ILE A 61 5.93 11.05 -11.89
CA ILE A 61 4.74 11.67 -11.31
C ILE A 61 4.44 11.08 -9.94
N LEU A 62 4.48 9.74 -9.83
CA LEU A 62 4.05 9.03 -8.63
C LEU A 62 5.14 9.06 -7.53
N ALA A 63 6.39 8.88 -7.90
CA ALA A 63 7.51 8.89 -6.95
C ALA A 63 8.74 9.62 -7.55
N PRO A 64 8.65 10.92 -7.77
CA PRO A 64 9.78 11.67 -8.33
C PRO A 64 10.97 11.65 -7.38
N GLN A 65 12.18 11.42 -7.92
CA GLN A 65 13.42 11.63 -7.19
C GLN A 65 13.51 13.09 -6.69
N PRO A 66 13.95 13.40 -5.46
CA PRO A 66 14.52 12.52 -4.42
C PRO A 66 13.52 11.99 -3.37
N TRP A 67 12.23 11.93 -3.66
CA TRP A 67 11.17 11.69 -2.69
C TRP A 67 10.85 10.22 -2.41
N ILE A 68 11.59 9.25 -2.99
CA ILE A 68 11.30 7.81 -2.87
C ILE A 68 11.24 7.36 -1.41
N GLU A 69 12.21 7.72 -0.58
CA GLU A 69 12.19 7.32 0.84
C GLU A 69 11.02 7.97 1.59
N ALA A 70 10.69 9.22 1.28
CA ALA A 70 9.55 9.90 1.86
C ALA A 70 8.23 9.24 1.45
N HIS A 71 8.12 8.81 0.20
CA HIS A 71 6.96 8.06 -0.30
C HIS A 71 6.80 6.72 0.41
N LEU A 72 7.87 5.92 0.52
CA LEU A 72 7.84 4.65 1.26
C LEU A 72 7.40 4.86 2.72
N LYS A 73 7.96 5.84 3.40
CA LYS A 73 7.57 6.16 4.79
C LYS A 73 6.11 6.58 4.89
N PHE A 74 5.63 7.36 3.93
CA PHE A 74 4.22 7.76 3.89
C PHE A 74 3.30 6.56 3.70
N TYR A 75 3.62 5.64 2.79
CA TYR A 75 2.88 4.39 2.62
C TYR A 75 2.77 3.60 3.93
N TYR A 76 3.89 3.40 4.64
CA TYR A 76 3.89 2.70 5.93
C TYR A 76 3.11 3.45 7.01
N GLN A 77 3.12 4.78 7.00
CA GLN A 77 2.28 5.57 7.90
C GLN A 77 0.79 5.37 7.61
N LEU A 78 0.39 5.30 6.34
CA LEU A 78 -0.99 5.02 5.94
C LEU A 78 -1.41 3.60 6.35
N GLN A 79 -0.52 2.62 6.27
CA GLN A 79 -0.75 1.27 6.79
C GLN A 79 -1.04 1.29 8.30
N ALA A 80 -0.23 1.99 9.09
CA ALA A 80 -0.47 2.12 10.52
C ALA A 80 -1.82 2.82 10.82
N THR A 81 -2.16 3.84 10.03
CA THR A 81 -3.43 4.55 10.19
C THR A 81 -4.63 3.65 9.90
N VAL A 82 -4.57 2.81 8.88
CA VAL A 82 -5.69 1.89 8.57
C VAL A 82 -5.76 0.77 9.60
N ASP A 83 -4.64 0.30 10.13
CA ASP A 83 -4.60 -0.72 11.19
C ASP A 83 -5.39 -0.28 12.42
N GLU A 84 -5.23 0.97 12.85
CA GLU A 84 -6.04 1.56 13.93
C GLU A 84 -7.54 1.53 13.62
N GLN A 85 -7.96 1.77 12.39
CA GLN A 85 -9.37 1.72 12.01
C GLN A 85 -9.92 0.29 11.96
N ILE A 86 -9.10 -0.66 11.51
CA ILE A 86 -9.41 -2.09 11.53
C ILE A 86 -9.62 -2.54 12.97
N LEU A 87 -8.73 -2.16 13.88
CA LEU A 87 -8.86 -2.49 15.31
C LEU A 87 -10.19 -1.99 15.89
N ARG A 88 -10.61 -0.76 15.57
CA ARG A 88 -11.91 -0.22 16.00
C ARG A 88 -13.10 -1.08 15.54
N VAL A 89 -13.04 -1.62 14.32
CA VAL A 89 -14.08 -2.54 13.80
C VAL A 89 -14.06 -3.86 14.55
N LEU A 90 -12.86 -4.41 14.80
CA LEU A 90 -12.71 -5.66 15.55
C LEU A 90 -13.18 -5.53 16.99
N ASP A 91 -12.90 -4.42 17.67
CA ASP A 91 -13.36 -4.11 19.02
C ASP A 91 -14.89 -3.96 19.07
N ALA A 92 -15.48 -3.26 18.11
CA ALA A 92 -16.94 -3.14 18.02
C ALA A 92 -17.61 -4.51 17.79
N ARG A 93 -17.02 -5.37 16.96
CA ARG A 93 -17.48 -6.76 16.80
C ARG A 93 -17.35 -7.53 18.11
N ALA A 94 -16.21 -7.45 18.79
CA ALA A 94 -15.95 -8.17 20.04
C ALA A 94 -16.95 -7.80 21.15
N GLY A 95 -17.39 -6.54 21.20
CA GLY A 95 -18.42 -6.06 22.12
C GLY A 95 -19.87 -6.37 21.72
N SER A 96 -20.10 -7.00 20.56
CA SER A 96 -21.44 -7.26 20.05
C SER A 96 -21.99 -8.64 20.47
N ALA A 97 -23.30 -8.79 20.48
CA ALA A 97 -23.95 -10.08 20.72
C ALA A 97 -23.64 -11.13 19.63
N ALA A 98 -23.16 -10.70 18.46
CA ALA A 98 -22.80 -11.57 17.35
C ALA A 98 -21.35 -12.09 17.43
N ALA A 99 -20.55 -11.64 18.39
CA ALA A 99 -19.11 -11.94 18.47
C ALA A 99 -18.80 -13.44 18.39
N ALA A 100 -19.53 -14.24 19.14
CA ALA A 100 -19.32 -15.70 19.19
C ALA A 100 -19.81 -16.46 17.95
N ASN A 101 -20.51 -15.79 17.03
CA ASN A 101 -21.09 -16.39 15.83
C ASN A 101 -20.76 -15.58 14.56
N THR A 102 -19.57 -14.98 14.53
CA THR A 102 -19.12 -14.16 13.40
C THR A 102 -17.78 -14.64 12.91
N ILE A 103 -17.71 -15.07 11.66
CA ILE A 103 -16.47 -15.30 10.95
C ILE A 103 -16.00 -13.94 10.38
N VAL A 104 -14.76 -13.59 10.67
CA VAL A 104 -14.08 -12.42 10.10
C VAL A 104 -13.21 -12.90 8.96
N VAL A 105 -13.32 -12.25 7.82
CA VAL A 105 -12.41 -12.43 6.68
C VAL A 105 -11.70 -11.10 6.45
N PHE A 106 -10.37 -11.12 6.48
CA PHE A 106 -9.53 -9.97 6.17
C PHE A 106 -8.77 -10.24 4.89
N SER A 107 -8.81 -9.29 3.97
CA SER A 107 -8.08 -9.34 2.70
C SER A 107 -7.86 -7.94 2.15
N SER A 108 -7.08 -7.86 1.07
CA SER A 108 -6.93 -6.67 0.22
C SER A 108 -7.38 -7.01 -1.19
N ASP A 109 -7.72 -6.00 -1.98
CA ASP A 109 -8.04 -6.14 -3.41
C ASP A 109 -6.79 -6.35 -4.27
N HIS A 110 -5.67 -5.71 -3.91
CA HIS A 110 -4.35 -5.83 -4.52
C HIS A 110 -3.27 -5.35 -3.56
N GLY A 111 -2.02 -5.59 -3.91
CA GLY A 111 -0.86 -4.99 -3.26
C GLY A 111 -0.37 -3.75 -4.02
N ASP A 112 0.91 -3.39 -3.83
CA ASP A 112 1.56 -2.27 -4.48
C ASP A 112 3.05 -2.55 -4.69
N MET A 113 3.62 -2.08 -5.79
CA MET A 113 5.01 -2.35 -6.16
C MET A 113 6.03 -1.65 -5.26
N GLN A 114 5.71 -0.50 -4.70
CA GLN A 114 6.51 0.26 -3.73
C GLN A 114 8.01 0.34 -4.06
N GLY A 115 8.33 0.56 -5.31
CA GLY A 115 9.70 0.68 -5.80
C GLY A 115 10.36 -0.63 -6.19
N ALA A 116 9.67 -1.77 -6.18
CA ALA A 116 10.20 -3.03 -6.70
C ALA A 116 10.35 -3.02 -8.23
N HIS A 117 11.10 -3.98 -8.75
CA HIS A 117 11.27 -4.26 -10.19
C HIS A 117 11.59 -3.02 -11.04
N GLY A 118 12.79 -2.47 -10.81
CA GLY A 118 13.26 -1.29 -11.54
C GLY A 118 12.62 0.01 -11.06
N GLY A 119 12.16 0.06 -9.80
CA GLY A 119 11.58 1.26 -9.19
C GLY A 119 10.10 1.49 -9.53
N MET A 120 9.34 0.43 -9.85
CA MET A 120 7.91 0.56 -10.12
C MET A 120 7.12 0.95 -8.86
N HIS A 121 6.11 1.78 -9.06
CA HIS A 121 5.13 2.16 -8.05
C HIS A 121 3.73 1.80 -8.55
N GLU A 122 2.77 1.69 -7.63
CA GLU A 122 1.42 1.25 -7.93
C GLU A 122 1.36 -0.23 -8.39
N LYS A 123 0.32 -0.59 -9.11
CA LYS A 123 0.01 -1.98 -9.50
C LYS A 123 -0.41 -2.13 -10.95
N TRP A 124 -0.33 -1.08 -11.74
CA TRP A 124 -0.87 -1.05 -13.11
C TRP A 124 -0.03 -1.88 -14.08
N HIS A 125 -0.69 -2.69 -14.87
CA HIS A 125 -0.11 -3.46 -15.97
C HIS A 125 0.95 -4.48 -15.55
N VAL A 126 0.99 -4.87 -14.26
CA VAL A 126 1.95 -5.82 -13.73
C VAL A 126 1.25 -6.98 -13.01
N ALA A 127 1.95 -8.13 -12.94
CA ALA A 127 1.49 -9.33 -12.26
C ALA A 127 2.62 -9.91 -11.38
N TYR A 128 3.31 -9.04 -10.68
CA TYR A 128 4.33 -9.41 -9.71
C TYR A 128 3.71 -9.76 -8.35
N GLU A 129 4.45 -10.48 -7.52
CA GLU A 129 4.01 -10.86 -6.18
C GLU A 129 3.60 -9.64 -5.34
N GLU A 130 4.31 -8.54 -5.45
CA GLU A 130 4.02 -7.30 -4.73
C GLU A 130 2.62 -6.75 -5.03
N ALA A 131 2.12 -6.97 -6.24
CA ALA A 131 0.79 -6.55 -6.64
C ALA A 131 -0.29 -7.61 -6.40
N LEU A 132 0.05 -8.90 -6.48
CA LEU A 132 -0.92 -10.01 -6.48
C LEU A 132 -1.01 -10.75 -5.15
N ASN A 133 0.08 -10.82 -4.39
CA ASN A 133 0.13 -11.58 -3.15
C ASN A 133 -0.40 -10.74 -1.99
N VAL A 134 -1.70 -10.83 -1.77
CA VAL A 134 -2.41 -10.13 -0.71
C VAL A 134 -2.71 -11.04 0.48
N PRO A 135 -2.88 -10.49 1.69
CA PRO A 135 -3.28 -11.28 2.83
C PRO A 135 -4.68 -11.88 2.64
N LEU A 136 -4.88 -13.08 3.12
CA LEU A 136 -6.20 -13.70 3.26
C LEU A 136 -6.28 -14.42 4.61
N ILE A 137 -6.96 -13.82 5.55
CA ILE A 137 -7.03 -14.28 6.93
C ILE A 137 -8.48 -14.58 7.30
N PHE A 138 -8.71 -15.75 7.87
CA PHE A 138 -9.99 -16.15 8.44
C PHE A 138 -9.85 -16.28 9.95
N SER A 139 -10.80 -15.70 10.69
CA SER A 139 -10.89 -15.82 12.13
C SER A 139 -12.35 -16.00 12.53
N GLY A 140 -12.62 -16.95 13.39
CA GLY A 140 -13.98 -17.21 13.84
C GLY A 140 -14.06 -18.37 14.82
N PRO A 141 -15.27 -18.72 15.22
CA PRO A 141 -15.54 -19.86 16.10
C PRO A 141 -15.22 -21.19 15.45
#